data_7e1416c9aad4cf427c2995af3058de84
#
_entry.id   7e1416c9aad4cf427c2995af3058de84
#
_cell.length_a   1.000
_cell.length_b   1.000
_cell.length_c   1.000
_cell.angle_alpha   90.00
_cell.angle_beta   90.00
_cell.angle_gamma   90.00
#
_symmetry.space_group_name_H-M   'P 1'
#
loop_
_entity.id
_entity.type
_entity.pdbx_description
1 polymer ?
#
loop_
_entity_poly.entity_id
_entity_poly.type
_entity_poly.pdbx_seq_one_letter_code
_entity_poly.pdbx_strand_id
1 'polypeptide(L)'
;MKTWVLTGSLGNFRATREHGFRLIGAKQGRRRMAEQIEPGDQIVFYVTGVQAFGGVVRVTSEMFEDREQVWPGKPGKADPYPWRFETEPVQILEEDRFVGAIELASDLEHVRKWPAEHWRLAFQGQLRTVSEHDAGLLRRRIADAACAGASV
;
A
#
# COMPACT_ATOMS: atom_id res chain seq x y z
N MET A 1 -8.28 -4.84 -14.36
CA MET A 1 -7.47 -4.82 -13.12
C MET A 1 -7.01 -3.40 -12.83
N LYS A 2 -7.25 -2.94 -11.63
CA LYS A 2 -6.77 -1.63 -11.17
C LYS A 2 -5.59 -1.83 -10.22
N THR A 3 -4.77 -0.80 -10.09
CA THR A 3 -3.70 -0.77 -9.10
C THR A 3 -3.95 0.39 -8.15
N TRP A 4 -3.84 0.10 -6.87
CA TRP A 4 -4.10 1.03 -5.78
C TRP A 4 -2.83 1.27 -4.99
N VAL A 5 -2.70 2.44 -4.38
CA VAL A 5 -1.70 2.71 -3.35
C VAL A 5 -2.43 2.79 -2.01
N LEU A 6 -2.02 1.94 -1.08
CA LEU A 6 -2.53 1.92 0.28
C LEU A 6 -1.45 2.52 1.19
N THR A 7 -1.79 3.65 1.80
CA THR A 7 -0.88 4.39 2.66
C THR A 7 -1.09 4.00 4.12
N GLY A 8 -0.02 3.69 4.81
CA GLY A 8 -0.08 3.33 6.22
C GLY A 8 1.25 3.54 6.93
N SER A 9 1.23 3.37 8.26
CA SER A 9 2.44 3.47 9.08
C SER A 9 3.31 2.22 8.95
N LEU A 10 4.56 2.32 9.41
CA LEU A 10 5.44 1.16 9.49
C LEU A 10 4.87 0.10 10.45
N GLY A 11 4.25 0.54 11.55
CA GLY A 11 3.57 -0.38 12.47
C GLY A 11 2.46 -1.17 11.79
N ASN A 12 1.66 -0.52 10.96
CA ASN A 12 0.62 -1.19 10.18
C ASN A 12 1.21 -2.16 9.16
N PHE A 13 2.29 -1.77 8.49
CA PHE A 13 2.99 -2.65 7.55
C PHE A 13 3.51 -3.90 8.25
N ARG A 14 4.11 -3.74 9.43
CA ARG A 14 4.60 -4.88 10.23
C ARG A 14 3.48 -5.80 10.69
N ALA A 15 2.34 -5.23 11.09
CA ALA A 15 1.17 -6.03 11.47
C ALA A 15 0.64 -6.84 10.28
N THR A 16 0.63 -6.23 9.09
CA THR A 16 0.26 -6.92 7.85
C THR A 16 1.23 -8.06 7.55
N ARG A 17 2.53 -7.86 7.77
CA ARG A 17 3.55 -8.91 7.64
C ARG A 17 3.29 -10.08 8.60
N GLU A 18 2.91 -9.80 9.84
CA GLU A 18 2.58 -10.84 10.82
C GLU A 18 1.40 -11.71 10.35
N HIS A 19 0.51 -11.16 9.55
CA HIS A 19 -0.61 -11.89 8.93
C HIS A 19 -0.23 -12.44 7.53
N GLY A 20 1.04 -12.50 7.20
CA GLY A 20 1.53 -13.08 5.95
C GLY A 20 1.14 -12.31 4.70
N PHE A 21 0.81 -11.02 4.83
CA PHE A 21 0.29 -10.19 3.75
C PHE A 21 -0.96 -10.77 3.08
N ARG A 22 -1.77 -11.44 3.87
CA ARG A 22 -3.00 -12.08 3.40
C ARG A 22 -4.26 -11.28 3.72
N LEU A 23 -4.10 -10.10 4.30
CA LEU A 23 -5.21 -9.25 4.72
C LEU A 23 -4.80 -7.78 4.60
N ILE A 24 -5.71 -6.97 4.06
CA ILE A 24 -5.60 -5.51 4.11
C ILE A 24 -6.90 -4.93 4.65
N GLY A 25 -6.82 -3.69 5.13
CA GLY A 25 -7.99 -2.99 5.66
C GLY A 25 -8.02 -1.53 5.26
N ALA A 26 -9.21 -1.00 5.04
CA ALA A 26 -9.44 0.41 4.80
C ALA A 26 -10.13 1.05 6.00
N LYS A 27 -9.82 2.33 6.24
CA LYS A 27 -10.41 3.10 7.34
C LYS A 27 -11.92 3.20 7.21
N GLN A 28 -12.59 3.37 8.35
CA GLN A 28 -14.04 3.55 8.43
C GLN A 28 -14.55 4.59 7.41
N GLY A 29 -13.90 5.72 7.31
CA GLY A 29 -14.29 6.81 6.41
C GLY A 29 -13.96 6.58 4.93
N ARG A 30 -13.30 5.48 4.58
CA ARG A 30 -12.90 5.17 3.20
C ARG A 30 -13.76 4.07 2.56
N ARG A 31 -14.93 3.80 3.13
CA ARG A 31 -15.81 2.74 2.63
C ARG A 31 -16.12 2.86 1.14
N ARG A 32 -16.50 4.05 0.67
CA ARG A 32 -16.87 4.26 -0.73
C ARG A 32 -15.72 3.98 -1.69
N MET A 33 -14.51 4.39 -1.31
CA MET A 33 -13.31 4.10 -2.09
C MET A 33 -13.00 2.60 -2.07
N ALA A 34 -13.09 1.98 -0.89
CA ALA A 34 -12.84 0.56 -0.73
C ALA A 34 -13.81 -0.31 -1.54
N GLU A 35 -15.07 0.10 -1.65
CA GLU A 35 -16.08 -0.62 -2.44
C GLU A 35 -15.71 -0.76 -3.92
N GLN A 36 -14.80 0.07 -4.41
CA GLN A 36 -14.33 0.02 -5.81
C GLN A 36 -13.20 -0.98 -6.03
N ILE A 37 -12.64 -1.53 -4.96
CA ILE A 37 -11.60 -2.55 -5.07
C ILE A 37 -12.26 -3.88 -5.42
N GLU A 38 -11.70 -4.55 -6.41
CA GLU A 38 -12.23 -5.81 -6.91
C GLU A 38 -11.18 -6.93 -6.81
N PRO A 39 -11.61 -8.20 -6.70
CA PRO A 39 -10.67 -9.32 -6.80
C PRO A 39 -9.84 -9.22 -8.08
N GLY A 40 -8.54 -9.46 -7.96
CA GLY A 40 -7.59 -9.30 -9.06
C GLY A 40 -6.88 -7.96 -9.09
N ASP A 41 -7.40 -6.94 -8.40
CA ASP A 41 -6.72 -5.67 -8.26
C ASP A 41 -5.43 -5.82 -7.47
N GLN A 42 -4.46 -4.95 -7.73
CA GLN A 42 -3.19 -4.94 -6.98
C GLN A 42 -3.14 -3.76 -6.03
N ILE A 43 -2.48 -3.98 -4.90
CA ILE A 43 -2.29 -2.96 -3.87
C ILE A 43 -0.80 -2.79 -3.64
N VAL A 44 -0.32 -1.55 -3.82
CA VAL A 44 1.06 -1.16 -3.51
C VAL A 44 1.06 -0.47 -2.15
N PHE A 45 1.90 -0.93 -1.24
CA PHE A 45 2.02 -0.32 0.09
C PHE A 45 2.96 0.87 0.07
N TYR A 46 2.48 2.00 0.54
CA TYR A 46 3.29 3.19 0.82
C TYR A 46 3.39 3.36 2.34
N VAL A 47 4.62 3.40 2.86
CA VAL A 47 4.89 3.50 4.30
C VAL A 47 5.27 4.94 4.65
N THR A 48 4.41 5.61 5.41
CA THR A 48 4.50 7.06 5.63
C THR A 48 5.75 7.50 6.39
N GLY A 49 6.09 6.88 7.50
CA GLY A 49 7.21 7.32 8.34
C GLY A 49 8.54 7.33 7.61
N VAL A 50 8.77 6.36 6.73
CA VAL A 50 10.00 6.23 5.95
C VAL A 50 9.84 6.72 4.51
N GLN A 51 8.63 7.13 4.12
CA GLN A 51 8.31 7.66 2.79
C GLN A 51 8.80 6.73 1.66
N ALA A 52 8.40 5.47 1.74
CA ALA A 52 8.89 4.44 0.82
C ALA A 52 7.82 3.40 0.51
N PHE A 53 7.98 2.74 -0.63
CA PHE A 53 7.11 1.65 -1.06
C PHE A 53 7.67 0.32 -0.55
N GLY A 54 6.82 -0.49 0.09
CA GLY A 54 7.23 -1.73 0.76
C GLY A 54 6.85 -3.02 0.06
N GLY A 55 5.97 -2.97 -0.92
CA GLY A 55 5.57 -4.19 -1.62
C GLY A 55 4.25 -4.11 -2.33
N VAL A 56 3.86 -5.23 -2.94
CA VAL A 56 2.64 -5.38 -3.72
C VAL A 56 1.92 -6.65 -3.29
N VAL A 57 0.62 -6.56 -3.09
CA VAL A 57 -0.26 -7.72 -2.91
C VAL A 57 -1.35 -7.70 -3.97
N ARG A 58 -1.99 -8.86 -4.20
CA ARG A 58 -3.16 -8.99 -5.07
C ARG A 58 -4.39 -9.28 -4.23
N VAL A 59 -5.49 -8.61 -4.52
CA VAL A 59 -6.77 -8.83 -3.85
C VAL A 59 -7.39 -10.14 -4.34
N THR A 60 -7.82 -10.99 -3.42
CA THR A 60 -8.40 -12.31 -3.73
C THR A 60 -9.85 -12.46 -3.31
N SER A 61 -10.39 -11.48 -2.58
CA SER A 61 -11.79 -11.51 -2.13
C SER A 61 -12.50 -10.19 -2.41
N GLU A 62 -13.81 -10.21 -2.25
CA GLU A 62 -14.60 -8.99 -2.16
C GLU A 62 -14.46 -8.37 -0.77
N MET A 63 -14.90 -7.13 -0.62
CA MET A 63 -14.88 -6.42 0.66
C MET A 63 -15.76 -7.11 1.69
N PHE A 64 -15.24 -7.23 2.90
CA PHE A 64 -16.03 -7.67 4.06
C PHE A 64 -15.75 -6.76 5.25
N GLU A 65 -16.67 -6.75 6.20
CA GLU A 65 -16.50 -6.00 7.44
C GLU A 65 -16.00 -6.92 8.54
N ASP A 66 -14.92 -6.51 9.22
CA ASP A 66 -14.40 -7.22 10.38
C ASP A 66 -13.73 -6.19 11.30
N ARG A 67 -13.96 -6.33 12.59
CA ARG A 67 -13.43 -5.40 13.59
C ARG A 67 -12.46 -6.07 14.55
N GLU A 68 -12.07 -7.29 14.27
CA GLU A 68 -11.03 -7.96 15.04
C GLU A 68 -9.73 -7.16 14.99
N GLN A 69 -9.05 -7.06 16.12
CA GLN A 69 -7.84 -6.25 16.22
C GLN A 69 -6.69 -6.89 15.42
N VAL A 70 -6.28 -6.22 14.34
CA VAL A 70 -5.16 -6.61 13.49
C VAL A 70 -4.11 -5.52 13.47
N TRP A 71 -4.53 -4.27 13.21
CA TRP A 71 -3.61 -3.15 13.08
C TRP A 71 -3.61 -2.30 14.35
N PRO A 72 -2.45 -1.69 14.69
CA PRO A 72 -2.37 -0.80 15.84
C PRO A 72 -3.35 0.35 15.74
N GLY A 73 -4.01 0.65 16.86
CA GLY A 73 -4.92 1.78 16.98
C GLY A 73 -4.71 2.45 18.33
N LYS A 74 -5.59 3.38 18.66
CA LYS A 74 -5.56 4.02 19.96
C LYS A 74 -5.94 3.01 21.05
N PRO A 75 -5.26 3.00 22.21
CA PRO A 75 -5.60 2.10 23.30
C PRO A 75 -7.08 2.20 23.68
N GLY A 76 -7.73 1.05 23.87
CA GLY A 76 -9.14 0.96 24.23
C GLY A 76 -10.12 1.24 23.09
N LYS A 77 -9.66 1.44 21.86
CA LYS A 77 -10.48 1.66 20.68
C LYS A 77 -10.52 0.41 19.82
N ALA A 78 -11.62 0.25 19.06
CA ALA A 78 -11.73 -0.81 18.07
C ALA A 78 -10.70 -0.60 16.95
N ASP A 79 -10.43 -1.66 16.19
CA ASP A 79 -9.55 -1.58 15.02
C ASP A 79 -10.07 -0.52 14.06
N PRO A 80 -9.23 0.45 13.61
CA PRO A 80 -9.69 1.54 12.77
C PRO A 80 -9.90 1.16 11.29
N TYR A 81 -9.67 -0.10 10.92
CA TYR A 81 -9.72 -0.57 9.53
C TYR A 81 -10.75 -1.69 9.35
N PRO A 82 -12.05 -1.39 9.39
CA PRO A 82 -13.09 -2.43 9.34
C PRO A 82 -13.39 -2.99 7.95
N TRP A 83 -13.06 -2.26 6.88
CA TRP A 83 -13.35 -2.69 5.50
C TRP A 83 -12.17 -3.49 4.97
N ARG A 84 -12.34 -4.82 4.92
CA ARG A 84 -11.21 -5.73 4.70
C ARG A 84 -11.31 -6.51 3.40
N PHE A 85 -10.13 -6.92 2.92
CA PHE A 85 -9.99 -7.78 1.76
C PHE A 85 -8.96 -8.86 2.07
N GLU A 86 -9.24 -10.08 1.62
CA GLU A 86 -8.21 -11.09 1.59
C GLU A 86 -7.27 -10.80 0.43
N THR A 87 -6.01 -11.07 0.62
CA THR A 87 -4.95 -10.79 -0.36
C THR A 87 -3.96 -11.94 -0.41
N GLU A 88 -3.09 -11.90 -1.43
CA GLU A 88 -1.91 -12.76 -1.50
C GLU A 88 -0.71 -11.90 -1.86
N PRO A 89 0.47 -12.19 -1.30
CA PRO A 89 1.67 -11.41 -1.62
C PRO A 89 2.12 -11.66 -3.06
N VAL A 90 2.47 -10.59 -3.76
CA VAL A 90 3.06 -10.65 -5.10
C VAL A 90 4.56 -10.41 -4.99
N GLN A 91 4.96 -9.31 -4.35
CA GLN A 91 6.36 -8.97 -4.15
C GLN A 91 6.46 -8.11 -2.89
N ILE A 92 7.05 -8.63 -1.83
CA ILE A 92 7.21 -7.93 -0.56
C ILE A 92 8.69 -7.70 -0.30
N LEU A 93 9.02 -6.48 0.12
CA LEU A 93 10.41 -6.09 0.41
C LEU A 93 10.68 -6.13 1.90
N GLU A 94 11.91 -6.47 2.27
CA GLU A 94 12.40 -6.24 3.61
C GLU A 94 12.56 -4.74 3.85
N GLU A 95 12.52 -4.30 5.09
CA GLU A 95 12.52 -2.87 5.42
C GLU A 95 13.76 -2.13 4.89
N ASP A 96 14.91 -2.80 4.84
CA ASP A 96 16.14 -2.22 4.32
C ASP A 96 16.18 -2.17 2.78
N ARG A 97 15.15 -2.70 2.12
CA ARG A 97 15.03 -2.75 0.66
C ARG A 97 13.89 -1.89 0.11
N PHE A 98 13.18 -1.18 0.96
CA PHE A 98 12.07 -0.32 0.51
C PHE A 98 12.53 0.65 -0.55
N VAL A 99 11.65 0.92 -1.52
CA VAL A 99 11.91 1.88 -2.60
C VAL A 99 11.47 3.27 -2.14
N GLY A 100 12.42 4.18 -1.97
CA GLY A 100 12.14 5.54 -1.54
C GLY A 100 11.27 6.28 -2.56
N ALA A 101 10.19 6.90 -2.09
CA ALA A 101 9.25 7.60 -2.98
C ALA A 101 9.90 8.78 -3.70
N ILE A 102 10.86 9.45 -3.06
CA ILE A 102 11.54 10.58 -3.67
C ILE A 102 12.33 10.19 -4.93
N GLU A 103 12.81 8.95 -4.99
CA GLU A 103 13.54 8.44 -6.16
C GLU A 103 12.64 8.34 -7.39
N LEU A 104 11.33 8.23 -7.19
CA LEU A 104 10.35 8.06 -8.25
C LEU A 104 9.48 9.30 -8.47
N ALA A 105 9.61 10.30 -7.62
CA ALA A 105 8.69 11.45 -7.61
C ALA A 105 8.60 12.16 -8.97
N SER A 106 9.72 12.30 -9.69
CA SER A 106 9.72 12.94 -11.00
C SER A 106 9.12 12.07 -12.11
N ASP A 107 9.05 10.76 -11.91
CA ASP A 107 8.57 9.81 -12.93
C ASP A 107 7.12 9.39 -12.74
N LEU A 108 6.57 9.60 -11.56
CA LEU A 108 5.18 9.24 -11.27
C LEU A 108 4.22 10.34 -11.73
N GLU A 109 3.28 9.99 -12.60
CA GLU A 109 2.25 10.91 -13.07
C GLU A 109 1.41 11.47 -11.93
N HIS A 110 1.11 10.62 -10.95
CA HIS A 110 0.34 11.01 -9.77
C HIS A 110 1.02 12.14 -9.00
N VAL A 111 2.33 12.09 -8.85
CA VAL A 111 3.11 13.09 -8.12
C VAL A 111 3.25 14.39 -8.91
N ARG A 112 3.32 14.31 -10.24
CA ARG A 112 3.46 15.49 -11.11
C ARG A 112 2.30 16.47 -11.00
N LYS A 113 1.17 16.06 -10.47
CA LYS A 113 0.01 16.93 -10.22
C LYS A 113 0.26 17.93 -9.10
N TRP A 114 1.33 17.76 -8.34
CA TRP A 114 1.69 18.59 -7.19
C TRP A 114 2.95 19.38 -7.46
N PRO A 115 3.12 20.58 -6.87
CA PRO A 115 4.42 21.28 -6.92
C PRO A 115 5.53 20.36 -6.40
N ALA A 116 6.72 20.45 -7.02
CA ALA A 116 7.84 19.56 -6.68
C ALA A 116 8.17 19.57 -5.17
N GLU A 117 8.08 20.74 -4.54
CA GLU A 117 8.33 20.92 -3.10
C GLU A 117 7.25 20.30 -2.20
N HIS A 118 6.08 20.00 -2.78
CA HIS A 118 4.92 19.43 -2.07
C HIS A 118 4.58 18.01 -2.55
N TRP A 119 5.53 17.29 -3.10
CA TRP A 119 5.29 15.95 -3.66
C TRP A 119 4.68 14.98 -2.64
N ARG A 120 4.96 15.17 -1.35
CA ARG A 120 4.44 14.31 -0.29
C ARG A 120 2.91 14.35 -0.20
N LEU A 121 2.30 15.45 -0.62
CA LEU A 121 0.84 15.61 -0.61
C LEU A 121 0.15 14.59 -1.53
N ALA A 122 0.85 14.10 -2.55
CA ALA A 122 0.32 13.09 -3.46
C ALA A 122 -0.01 11.78 -2.74
N PHE A 123 0.63 11.50 -1.61
CA PHE A 123 0.46 10.28 -0.84
C PHE A 123 -0.36 10.48 0.44
N GLN A 124 -1.02 11.62 0.59
CA GLN A 124 -1.97 11.83 1.68
C GLN A 124 -3.28 11.10 1.38
N GLY A 125 -3.96 10.68 2.44
CA GLY A 125 -5.12 9.83 2.32
C GLY A 125 -4.69 8.36 2.29
N GLN A 126 -5.60 7.47 2.68
CA GLN A 126 -5.23 6.07 2.87
C GLN A 126 -5.18 5.27 1.58
N LEU A 127 -6.03 5.60 0.62
CA LEU A 127 -6.27 4.71 -0.52
C LEU A 127 -6.49 5.53 -1.80
N ARG A 128 -5.75 5.18 -2.86
CA ARG A 128 -5.86 5.85 -4.17
C ARG A 128 -5.58 4.87 -5.31
N THR A 129 -6.22 5.10 -6.46
CA THR A 129 -5.82 4.43 -7.70
C THR A 129 -4.66 5.16 -8.36
N VAL A 130 -3.87 4.43 -9.13
CA VAL A 130 -2.80 4.99 -9.96
C VAL A 130 -2.97 4.57 -11.41
N SER A 131 -2.37 5.32 -12.31
CA SER A 131 -2.41 5.03 -13.75
C SER A 131 -1.65 3.75 -14.09
N GLU A 132 -1.89 3.21 -15.29
CA GLU A 132 -1.13 2.06 -15.79
C GLU A 132 0.37 2.35 -15.86
N HIS A 133 0.74 3.57 -16.25
CA HIS A 133 2.13 4.02 -16.27
C HIS A 133 2.76 3.90 -14.87
N ASP A 134 2.11 4.47 -13.87
CA ASP A 134 2.62 4.48 -12.51
C ASP A 134 2.64 3.06 -11.90
N ALA A 135 1.60 2.28 -12.17
CA ALA A 135 1.53 0.89 -11.72
C ALA A 135 2.71 0.08 -12.26
N GLY A 136 3.00 0.21 -13.55
CA GLY A 136 4.12 -0.48 -14.18
C GLY A 136 5.46 -0.07 -13.60
N LEU A 137 5.64 1.24 -13.37
CA LEU A 137 6.86 1.78 -12.79
C LEU A 137 7.08 1.25 -11.37
N LEU A 138 6.05 1.31 -10.53
CA LEU A 138 6.12 0.84 -9.15
C LEU A 138 6.44 -0.66 -9.09
N ARG A 139 5.74 -1.47 -9.90
CA ARG A 139 6.00 -2.92 -9.93
C ARG A 139 7.43 -3.24 -10.34
N ARG A 140 7.96 -2.56 -11.38
CA ARG A 140 9.33 -2.79 -11.84
C ARG A 140 10.36 -2.42 -10.78
N ARG A 141 10.19 -1.25 -10.15
CA ARG A 141 11.15 -0.78 -9.14
C ARG A 141 11.13 -1.66 -7.89
N ILE A 142 9.96 -2.13 -7.48
CA ILE A 142 9.83 -3.06 -6.34
C ILE A 142 10.47 -4.41 -6.70
N ALA A 143 10.23 -4.94 -7.89
CA ALA A 143 10.84 -6.18 -8.34
C ALA A 143 12.38 -6.06 -8.42
N ASP A 144 12.89 -4.95 -8.92
CA ASP A 144 14.33 -4.69 -9.00
C ASP A 144 14.96 -4.64 -7.60
N ALA A 145 14.29 -4.00 -6.64
CA ALA A 145 14.77 -3.92 -5.26
C ALA A 145 14.83 -5.32 -4.62
N ALA A 146 13.84 -6.18 -4.89
CA ALA A 146 13.82 -7.55 -4.41
C ALA A 146 14.96 -8.38 -5.02
N CYS A 147 15.20 -8.23 -6.33
CA CYS A 147 16.29 -8.93 -7.02
C CYS A 147 17.67 -8.49 -6.53
N ALA A 148 17.85 -7.19 -6.26
CA ALA A 148 19.10 -6.67 -5.71
C ALA A 148 19.46 -7.32 -4.38
N GLY A 149 18.43 -7.64 -3.54
CA GLY A 149 18.63 -8.36 -2.30
C GLY A 149 19.01 -9.82 -2.47
N ALA A 150 18.62 -10.44 -3.58
CA ALA A 150 18.85 -11.85 -3.86
C ALA A 150 20.20 -12.13 -4.54
N SER A 151 20.89 -11.11 -5.02
CA SER A 151 22.11 -11.26 -5.82
C SER A 151 23.41 -11.24 -5.00
N VAL A 152 23.35 -11.68 -3.79
CA VAL A 152 24.54 -11.75 -2.92
C VAL A 152 25.28 -13.07 -3.11
#